data_45561f9542b42c0cbbb95e70cdb95dac
#
_entry.id   45561f9542b42c0cbbb95e70cdb95dac
#
_cell.length_a   1.000
_cell.length_b   1.000
_cell.length_c   1.000
_cell.angle_alpha   90.00
_cell.angle_beta   90.00
_cell.angle_gamma   90.00
#
_symmetry.space_group_name_H-M   'P 1'
#
loop_
_entity.id
_entity.type
_entity.pdbx_description
1 polymer ?
#
loop_
_entity_poly.entity_id
_entity_poly.type
_entity_poly.pdbx_seq_one_letter_code
_entity_poly.pdbx_strand_id
1 'polypeptide(L)'
;MKTLNIYHKIAALLSLTFLSLQSFAQQDPQFTQYMYNMSVINPAYATAEEGILNLGGLYRTQWVGLEGAPSTGTFFAHTPINDKIEMGISFTNDNIGDIVNENNIFADFAYVLPVGIETKISFGLKAGVRMFDTNFNGLQLQSGGTNTDIAFNENINRAFPNLGIGAFFFTDNYYLGVSAPNMLSTKHLENENGIKATGVENVHYFFTGGYVFDIDSKLKLKPAFMARSVKGAPLALDITANVLINEKLEAGLGYRLGDAMSALVNFRVTPDLRIGYAYDYTTNNLGDFNSGSHEIFILFDVDLFGFKNGYDRSPRFF
;
A
#
# COMPACT_ATOMS: atom_id res chain seq x y z
N MET A 1 -45.11 -27.90 -14.77
CA MET A 1 -45.06 -26.54 -14.17
C MET A 1 -44.55 -26.47 -12.73
N LYS A 2 -44.35 -27.54 -11.98
CA LYS A 2 -43.85 -27.51 -10.57
C LYS A 2 -42.31 -27.44 -10.43
N THR A 3 -41.57 -27.89 -11.43
CA THR A 3 -40.08 -27.92 -11.38
C THR A 3 -39.44 -26.56 -11.60
N LEU A 4 -40.04 -25.67 -12.41
CA LEU A 4 -39.54 -24.32 -12.65
C LEU A 4 -39.49 -23.46 -11.35
N ASN A 5 -40.40 -23.73 -10.42
CA ASN A 5 -40.52 -23.02 -9.15
C ASN A 5 -39.39 -23.33 -8.14
N ILE A 6 -38.77 -24.51 -8.25
CA ILE A 6 -37.70 -24.94 -7.35
C ILE A 6 -36.36 -24.29 -7.74
N TYR A 7 -36.08 -24.17 -9.04
CA TYR A 7 -34.86 -23.51 -9.53
C TYR A 7 -34.87 -21.99 -9.25
N HIS A 8 -36.05 -21.36 -9.36
CA HIS A 8 -36.17 -19.93 -8.98
C HIS A 8 -36.01 -19.73 -7.46
N LYS A 9 -36.48 -20.64 -6.63
CA LYS A 9 -36.28 -20.60 -5.17
C LYS A 9 -34.80 -20.83 -4.80
N ILE A 10 -34.14 -21.77 -5.47
CA ILE A 10 -32.70 -22.03 -5.28
C ILE A 10 -31.86 -20.84 -5.78
N ALA A 11 -32.18 -20.27 -6.93
CA ALA A 11 -31.53 -19.09 -7.45
C ALA A 11 -31.75 -17.85 -6.57
N ALA A 12 -32.96 -17.68 -6.03
CA ALA A 12 -33.26 -16.60 -5.07
C ALA A 12 -32.55 -16.83 -3.73
N LEU A 13 -32.45 -18.08 -3.25
CA LEU A 13 -31.71 -18.42 -2.03
C LEU A 13 -30.19 -18.21 -2.21
N LEU A 14 -29.63 -18.60 -3.36
CA LEU A 14 -28.24 -18.33 -3.73
C LEU A 14 -27.97 -16.84 -3.90
N SER A 15 -28.87 -16.05 -4.49
CA SER A 15 -28.69 -14.60 -4.58
C SER A 15 -28.83 -13.90 -3.23
N LEU A 16 -29.67 -14.41 -2.31
CA LEU A 16 -29.78 -13.86 -0.95
C LEU A 16 -28.53 -14.17 -0.10
N THR A 17 -27.88 -15.32 -0.28
CA THR A 17 -26.62 -15.67 0.37
C THR A 17 -25.45 -14.83 -0.14
N PHE A 18 -25.47 -14.35 -1.38
CA PHE A 18 -24.47 -13.42 -1.91
C PHE A 18 -24.63 -11.97 -1.40
N LEU A 19 -25.83 -11.59 -0.98
CA LEU A 19 -26.11 -10.25 -0.47
C LEU A 19 -25.76 -10.06 1.03
N SER A 20 -25.45 -11.12 1.75
CA SER A 20 -25.13 -11.08 3.20
C SER A 20 -23.63 -11.06 3.52
N LEU A 21 -22.76 -10.85 2.55
CA LEU A 21 -21.34 -10.65 2.80
C LEU A 21 -21.10 -9.20 3.27
N GLN A 22 -21.41 -8.94 4.54
CA GLN A 22 -20.95 -7.74 5.21
C GLN A 22 -19.44 -7.86 5.40
N SER A 23 -18.67 -7.14 4.60
CA SER A 23 -17.23 -7.07 4.77
C SER A 23 -16.91 -6.07 5.87
N PHE A 24 -16.53 -6.57 7.03
CA PHE A 24 -15.85 -5.79 8.04
C PHE A 24 -14.35 -6.02 7.88
N ALA A 25 -13.70 -5.23 7.08
CA ALA A 25 -12.26 -5.29 6.93
C ALA A 25 -11.67 -3.91 7.22
N GLN A 26 -10.91 -3.78 8.28
CA GLN A 26 -9.91 -2.73 8.38
C GLN A 26 -8.94 -2.96 7.21
N GLN A 27 -8.72 -1.92 6.40
CA GLN A 27 -7.83 -2.00 5.25
C GLN A 27 -6.53 -1.28 5.60
N ASP A 28 -5.40 -1.93 5.32
CA ASP A 28 -4.10 -1.24 5.32
C ASP A 28 -4.16 -0.01 4.38
N PRO A 29 -3.37 1.04 4.65
CA PRO A 29 -3.31 2.23 3.81
C PRO A 29 -3.10 1.90 2.34
N GLN A 30 -3.77 2.64 1.47
CA GLN A 30 -3.67 2.47 0.02
C GLN A 30 -2.86 3.61 -0.57
N PHE A 31 -1.99 3.29 -1.54
CA PHE A 31 -1.16 4.26 -2.23
C PHE A 31 -1.43 4.20 -3.73
N THR A 32 -1.61 5.35 -4.35
CA THR A 32 -1.76 5.46 -5.81
C THR A 32 -0.41 5.31 -6.49
N GLN A 33 0.62 5.88 -5.88
CA GLN A 33 2.00 5.80 -6.35
C GLN A 33 2.77 4.67 -5.65
N TYR A 34 2.13 3.49 -5.49
CA TYR A 34 2.69 2.32 -4.81
C TYR A 34 4.05 1.89 -5.37
N MET A 35 4.30 2.13 -6.68
CA MET A 35 5.56 1.80 -7.32
C MET A 35 6.75 2.56 -6.74
N TYR A 36 6.53 3.71 -6.09
CA TYR A 36 7.54 4.50 -5.40
C TYR A 36 7.58 4.25 -3.89
N ASN A 37 6.72 3.37 -3.39
CA ASN A 37 6.64 2.97 -1.98
C ASN A 37 6.74 1.44 -1.81
N MET A 38 7.44 0.78 -2.75
CA MET A 38 7.49 -0.68 -2.82
C MET A 38 8.13 -1.34 -1.60
N SER A 39 9.12 -0.71 -0.96
CA SER A 39 9.76 -1.22 0.25
C SER A 39 8.79 -1.34 1.43
N VAL A 40 7.76 -0.49 1.50
CA VAL A 40 6.70 -0.59 2.51
C VAL A 40 5.80 -1.78 2.24
N ILE A 41 5.49 -2.05 0.96
CA ILE A 41 4.57 -3.10 0.51
C ILE A 41 5.23 -4.47 0.48
N ASN A 42 6.50 -4.56 0.04
CA ASN A 42 7.20 -5.83 -0.15
C ASN A 42 8.60 -5.79 0.47
N PRO A 43 8.86 -6.53 1.57
CA PRO A 43 10.18 -6.56 2.20
C PRO A 43 11.28 -7.17 1.31
N ALA A 44 10.92 -7.87 0.25
CA ALA A 44 11.88 -8.39 -0.73
C ALA A 44 12.25 -7.38 -1.82
N TYR A 45 11.64 -6.18 -1.79
CA TYR A 45 12.01 -5.14 -2.74
C TYR A 45 13.48 -4.78 -2.56
N ALA A 46 14.25 -4.90 -3.64
CA ALA A 46 15.66 -4.65 -3.64
C ALA A 46 16.03 -3.83 -4.89
N THR A 47 16.84 -2.81 -4.71
CA THR A 47 17.36 -1.99 -5.81
C THR A 47 18.53 -2.66 -6.51
N ALA A 48 19.33 -3.38 -5.73
CA ALA A 48 20.59 -3.99 -6.16
C ALA A 48 21.58 -2.97 -6.78
N GLU A 49 21.49 -1.70 -6.33
CA GLU A 49 22.37 -0.60 -6.74
C GLU A 49 23.33 -0.28 -5.60
N GLU A 50 24.53 -0.84 -5.69
CA GLU A 50 25.56 -0.69 -4.67
C GLU A 50 25.90 0.78 -4.41
N GLY A 51 26.03 1.12 -3.12
CA GLY A 51 26.42 2.43 -2.69
C GLY A 51 25.32 3.49 -2.76
N ILE A 52 24.11 3.13 -3.16
CA ILE A 52 22.98 4.05 -3.19
C ILE A 52 22.09 3.82 -1.96
N LEU A 53 21.93 4.86 -1.15
CA LEU A 53 20.93 4.91 -0.10
C LEU A 53 19.68 5.62 -0.65
N ASN A 54 18.59 4.87 -0.78
CA ASN A 54 17.31 5.42 -1.22
C ASN A 54 16.51 5.89 0.00
N LEU A 55 16.13 7.15 -0.01
CA LEU A 55 15.25 7.78 0.98
C LEU A 55 13.93 8.15 0.31
N GLY A 56 12.81 7.83 0.95
CA GLY A 56 11.51 8.18 0.41
C GLY A 56 10.55 8.65 1.48
N GLY A 57 9.71 9.62 1.12
CA GLY A 57 8.59 10.06 1.91
C GLY A 57 7.36 10.21 1.04
N LEU A 58 6.21 9.76 1.54
CA LEU A 58 4.93 9.87 0.86
C LEU A 58 3.87 10.33 1.87
N TYR A 59 3.02 11.27 1.44
CA TYR A 59 1.89 11.74 2.21
C TYR A 59 0.62 11.70 1.36
N ARG A 60 -0.42 11.10 1.90
CA ARG A 60 -1.71 10.92 1.25
C ARG A 60 -2.83 11.44 2.13
N THR A 61 -3.73 12.21 1.56
CA THR A 61 -5.03 12.56 2.13
C THR A 61 -6.12 11.92 1.29
N GLN A 62 -6.96 11.11 1.91
CA GLN A 62 -8.04 10.43 1.20
C GLN A 62 -9.34 11.24 1.34
N TRP A 63 -10.22 11.17 0.34
CA TRP A 63 -11.61 11.66 0.36
C TRP A 63 -11.74 13.06 0.93
N VAL A 64 -10.98 13.99 0.39
CA VAL A 64 -10.94 15.39 0.86
C VAL A 64 -12.33 16.00 0.85
N GLY A 65 -12.69 16.70 1.94
CA GLY A 65 -14.02 17.26 2.17
C GLY A 65 -14.93 16.39 3.04
N LEU A 66 -14.59 15.12 3.24
CA LEU A 66 -15.29 14.23 4.16
C LEU A 66 -14.70 14.38 5.56
N GLU A 67 -15.54 14.66 6.55
CA GLU A 67 -15.10 14.72 7.96
C GLU A 67 -14.65 13.34 8.44
N GLY A 68 -13.49 13.30 9.12
CA GLY A 68 -12.88 12.05 9.57
C GLY A 68 -12.19 11.22 8.47
N ALA A 69 -11.94 11.80 7.31
CA ALA A 69 -11.26 11.14 6.22
C ALA A 69 -9.81 10.77 6.59
N PRO A 70 -9.30 9.61 6.13
CA PRO A 70 -7.96 9.14 6.48
C PRO A 70 -6.84 10.00 5.90
N SER A 71 -5.73 10.08 6.65
CA SER A 71 -4.48 10.61 6.14
C SER A 71 -3.32 9.68 6.54
N THR A 72 -2.42 9.43 5.60
CA THR A 72 -1.30 8.50 5.77
C THR A 72 0.00 9.16 5.39
N GLY A 73 0.99 9.11 6.28
CA GLY A 73 2.36 9.49 6.01
C GLY A 73 3.27 8.28 6.05
N THR A 74 4.17 8.12 5.09
CA THR A 74 5.22 7.10 5.12
C THR A 74 6.58 7.73 4.95
N PHE A 75 7.56 7.14 5.60
CA PHE A 75 8.97 7.40 5.37
C PHE A 75 9.69 6.06 5.28
N PHE A 76 10.63 5.94 4.37
CA PHE A 76 11.49 4.77 4.28
C PHE A 76 12.92 5.14 3.89
N ALA A 77 13.83 4.28 4.29
CA ALA A 77 15.22 4.29 3.85
C ALA A 77 15.65 2.87 3.58
N HIS A 78 16.27 2.59 2.44
CA HIS A 78 16.81 1.28 2.14
C HIS A 78 18.08 1.39 1.29
N THR A 79 18.98 0.41 1.45
CA THR A 79 20.27 0.39 0.77
C THR A 79 20.78 -1.04 0.64
N PRO A 80 21.41 -1.40 -0.47
CA PRO A 80 22.23 -2.59 -0.56
C PRO A 80 23.44 -2.48 0.38
N ILE A 81 23.63 -3.50 1.22
CA ILE A 81 24.83 -3.64 2.07
C ILE A 81 25.96 -4.29 1.28
N ASN A 82 25.61 -5.16 0.35
CA ASN A 82 26.46 -5.80 -0.63
C ASN A 82 25.60 -6.39 -1.76
N ASP A 83 26.21 -7.03 -2.75
CA ASP A 83 25.55 -7.62 -3.94
C ASP A 83 24.37 -8.55 -3.63
N LYS A 84 24.28 -9.07 -2.40
CA LYS A 84 23.30 -10.09 -2.01
C LYS A 84 22.38 -9.67 -0.90
N ILE A 85 22.72 -8.63 -0.14
CA ILE A 85 21.97 -8.23 1.04
C ILE A 85 21.56 -6.78 0.89
N GLU A 86 20.29 -6.54 1.02
CA GLU A 86 19.70 -5.20 1.12
C GLU A 86 18.93 -5.07 2.42
N MET A 87 19.03 -3.93 3.06
CA MET A 87 18.36 -3.63 4.32
C MET A 87 17.56 -2.34 4.20
N GLY A 88 16.45 -2.28 4.92
CA GLY A 88 15.59 -1.11 4.95
C GLY A 88 14.99 -0.87 6.32
N ILE A 89 14.54 0.35 6.51
CA ILE A 89 13.67 0.75 7.62
C ILE A 89 12.50 1.53 7.05
N SER A 90 11.34 1.41 7.66
CA SER A 90 10.17 2.20 7.29
C SER A 90 9.38 2.64 8.52
N PHE A 91 8.77 3.80 8.39
CA PHE A 91 7.82 4.36 9.34
C PHE A 91 6.54 4.72 8.59
N THR A 92 5.39 4.33 9.14
CA THR A 92 4.08 4.73 8.61
C THR A 92 3.25 5.26 9.75
N ASN A 93 2.65 6.43 9.56
CA ASN A 93 1.62 6.99 10.42
C ASN A 93 0.32 7.04 9.64
N ASP A 94 -0.71 6.40 10.15
CA ASP A 94 -2.06 6.37 9.57
C ASP A 94 -3.07 6.91 10.56
N ASN A 95 -3.78 7.97 10.16
CA ASN A 95 -4.80 8.61 10.97
C ASN A 95 -6.17 8.40 10.31
N ILE A 96 -7.10 7.81 11.03
CA ILE A 96 -8.48 7.63 10.57
C ILE A 96 -9.38 8.48 11.46
N GLY A 97 -9.71 9.67 10.96
CA GLY A 97 -10.37 10.70 11.74
C GLY A 97 -9.51 11.17 12.92
N ASP A 98 -10.18 11.70 13.93
CA ASP A 98 -9.55 12.07 15.21
C ASP A 98 -9.56 10.90 16.21
N ILE A 99 -9.96 9.71 15.77
CA ILE A 99 -10.26 8.56 16.64
C ILE A 99 -9.16 7.53 16.64
N VAL A 100 -8.64 7.14 15.47
CA VAL A 100 -7.64 6.08 15.35
C VAL A 100 -6.35 6.67 14.81
N ASN A 101 -5.25 6.40 15.53
CA ASN A 101 -3.90 6.68 15.10
C ASN A 101 -3.08 5.39 15.14
N GLU A 102 -2.50 5.03 14.01
CA GLU A 102 -1.63 3.87 13.90
C GLU A 102 -0.23 4.30 13.48
N ASN A 103 0.77 3.91 14.26
CA ASN A 103 2.18 4.15 13.97
C ASN A 103 2.91 2.83 13.81
N ASN A 104 3.54 2.62 12.67
CA ASN A 104 4.25 1.40 12.33
C ASN A 104 5.73 1.69 12.13
N ILE A 105 6.59 0.92 12.78
CA ILE A 105 8.04 0.98 12.61
C ILE A 105 8.53 -0.40 12.24
N PHE A 106 9.13 -0.53 11.07
CA PHE A 106 9.62 -1.80 10.53
C PHE A 106 11.06 -1.73 10.08
N ALA A 107 11.75 -2.86 10.20
CA ALA A 107 13.01 -3.14 9.55
C ALA A 107 12.81 -4.28 8.53
N ASP A 108 13.44 -4.13 7.38
CA ASP A 108 13.41 -5.07 6.26
C ASP A 108 14.81 -5.64 6.03
N PHE A 109 14.85 -6.92 5.72
CA PHE A 109 16.04 -7.63 5.26
C PHE A 109 15.70 -8.38 3.99
N ALA A 110 16.45 -8.15 2.93
CA ALA A 110 16.28 -8.84 1.66
C ALA A 110 17.57 -9.56 1.24
N TYR A 111 17.42 -10.80 0.77
CA TYR A 111 18.51 -11.59 0.22
C TYR A 111 18.33 -11.76 -1.29
N VAL A 112 19.25 -11.22 -2.06
CA VAL A 112 19.21 -11.18 -3.53
C VAL A 112 20.04 -12.31 -4.10
N LEU A 113 19.45 -13.11 -4.99
CA LEU A 113 20.08 -14.21 -5.70
C LEU A 113 20.08 -13.92 -7.21
N PRO A 114 21.23 -13.88 -7.88
CA PRO A 114 21.28 -13.90 -9.33
C PRO A 114 20.85 -15.29 -9.83
N VAL A 115 19.84 -15.35 -10.69
CA VAL A 115 19.31 -16.58 -11.30
C VAL A 115 19.53 -16.63 -12.81
N GLY A 116 20.07 -15.56 -13.38
CA GLY A 116 20.45 -15.41 -14.78
C GLY A 116 21.46 -14.28 -14.97
N ILE A 117 21.78 -13.93 -16.20
CA ILE A 117 22.74 -12.86 -16.52
C ILE A 117 22.20 -11.50 -16.04
N GLU A 118 20.93 -11.21 -16.33
CA GLU A 118 20.26 -9.95 -15.96
C GLU A 118 19.10 -10.17 -14.98
N THR A 119 18.90 -11.42 -14.55
CA THR A 119 17.73 -11.82 -13.77
C THR A 119 18.12 -12.08 -12.32
N LYS A 120 17.39 -11.47 -11.40
CA LYS A 120 17.57 -11.63 -9.96
C LYS A 120 16.25 -12.01 -9.30
N ILE A 121 16.33 -12.78 -8.23
CA ILE A 121 15.23 -13.03 -7.31
C ILE A 121 15.67 -12.61 -5.91
N SER A 122 14.78 -11.95 -5.20
CA SER A 122 15.00 -11.54 -3.82
C SER A 122 13.95 -12.16 -2.91
N PHE A 123 14.38 -12.57 -1.71
CA PHE A 123 13.50 -13.00 -0.63
C PHE A 123 13.67 -12.06 0.55
N GLY A 124 12.56 -11.59 1.10
CA GLY A 124 12.56 -10.57 2.13
C GLY A 124 11.84 -10.99 3.40
N LEU A 125 12.35 -10.47 4.51
CA LEU A 125 11.74 -10.55 5.83
C LEU A 125 11.53 -9.14 6.37
N LYS A 126 10.38 -8.90 6.96
CA LYS A 126 10.02 -7.67 7.67
C LYS A 126 9.78 -7.99 9.14
N ALA A 127 10.29 -7.17 10.03
CA ALA A 127 9.99 -7.27 11.46
C ALA A 127 9.86 -5.88 12.07
N GLY A 128 8.96 -5.74 13.03
CA GLY A 128 8.79 -4.47 13.72
C GLY A 128 7.60 -4.44 14.65
N VAL A 129 7.13 -3.25 14.91
CA VAL A 129 6.07 -2.97 15.90
C VAL A 129 5.02 -2.08 15.26
N ARG A 130 3.76 -2.43 15.52
CA ARG A 130 2.58 -1.62 15.21
C ARG A 130 2.03 -1.06 16.52
N MET A 131 1.91 0.25 16.61
CA MET A 131 1.38 0.96 17.76
C MET A 131 0.01 1.51 17.38
N PHE A 132 -1.01 1.07 18.08
CA PHE A 132 -2.39 1.39 17.81
C PHE A 132 -2.94 2.20 18.98
N ASP A 133 -3.36 3.43 18.67
CA ASP A 133 -3.94 4.36 19.62
C ASP A 133 -5.36 4.73 19.21
N THR A 134 -6.29 4.76 20.17
CA THR A 134 -7.65 5.29 19.95
C THR A 134 -7.96 6.39 20.94
N ASN A 135 -8.68 7.39 20.46
CA ASN A 135 -9.20 8.46 21.28
C ASN A 135 -10.73 8.56 21.11
N PHE A 136 -11.45 7.98 22.04
CA PHE A 136 -12.92 8.03 22.05
C PHE A 136 -13.48 9.22 22.83
N ASN A 137 -12.62 10.12 23.34
CA ASN A 137 -13.06 11.30 24.10
C ASN A 137 -13.84 12.27 23.18
N GLY A 138 -15.04 12.59 23.59
CA GLY A 138 -15.90 13.51 22.81
C GLY A 138 -16.70 12.86 21.67
N LEU A 139 -16.56 11.54 21.44
CA LEU A 139 -17.37 10.82 20.46
C LEU A 139 -18.85 10.83 20.88
N GLN A 140 -19.72 11.37 20.01
CA GLN A 140 -21.16 11.34 20.22
C GLN A 140 -21.77 10.15 19.50
N LEU A 141 -22.21 9.15 20.27
CA LEU A 141 -22.92 8.00 19.71
C LEU A 141 -24.41 8.32 19.55
N GLN A 142 -25.05 7.79 18.52
CA GLN A 142 -26.49 7.92 18.30
C GLN A 142 -27.33 7.42 19.50
N SER A 143 -26.78 6.56 20.35
CA SER A 143 -27.38 6.03 21.57
C SER A 143 -27.36 6.97 22.77
N GLY A 144 -26.81 8.17 22.65
CA GLY A 144 -26.90 9.20 23.70
C GLY A 144 -25.69 9.41 24.60
N GLY A 145 -24.46 9.10 24.13
CA GLY A 145 -23.21 9.44 24.81
C GLY A 145 -22.20 8.29 24.84
N THR A 146 -20.92 8.60 25.02
CA THR A 146 -19.80 7.65 25.06
C THR A 146 -19.91 6.63 26.20
N ASN A 147 -20.62 6.94 27.27
CA ASN A 147 -20.71 6.09 28.48
C ASN A 147 -21.78 5.00 28.39
N THR A 148 -22.52 4.89 27.30
CA THR A 148 -23.59 3.89 27.13
C THR A 148 -23.14 2.64 26.38
N ASP A 149 -22.00 2.71 25.66
CA ASP A 149 -21.44 1.55 24.98
C ASP A 149 -20.05 1.21 25.56
N ILE A 150 -19.98 0.04 26.19
CA ILE A 150 -18.78 -0.46 26.87
C ILE A 150 -17.58 -0.55 25.90
N ALA A 151 -17.83 -0.76 24.59
CA ALA A 151 -16.80 -0.88 23.59
C ALA A 151 -16.00 0.42 23.34
N PHE A 152 -16.58 1.60 23.65
CA PHE A 152 -15.99 2.93 23.44
C PHE A 152 -15.71 3.67 24.75
N ASN A 153 -15.73 2.98 25.87
CA ASN A 153 -15.60 3.60 27.19
C ASN A 153 -14.15 3.89 27.60
N GLU A 154 -13.19 3.17 27.00
CA GLU A 154 -11.76 3.31 27.30
C GLU A 154 -10.95 3.50 26.02
N ASN A 155 -10.02 4.45 26.04
CA ASN A 155 -9.03 4.62 24.98
C ASN A 155 -8.10 3.42 24.95
N ILE A 156 -7.75 2.96 23.76
CA ILE A 156 -6.82 1.86 23.57
C ILE A 156 -5.45 2.44 23.22
N ASN A 157 -4.41 1.99 23.89
CA ASN A 157 -3.02 2.24 23.55
C ASN A 157 -2.28 0.91 23.65
N ARG A 158 -1.96 0.31 22.50
CA ARG A 158 -1.33 -1.01 22.45
C ARG A 158 -0.25 -1.07 21.38
N ALA A 159 0.80 -1.81 21.67
CA ALA A 159 1.86 -2.13 20.73
C ALA A 159 1.83 -3.62 20.40
N PHE A 160 1.91 -3.95 19.12
CA PHE A 160 1.86 -5.32 18.62
C PHE A 160 3.09 -5.61 17.77
N PRO A 161 3.80 -6.72 18.01
CA PRO A 161 4.84 -7.15 17.10
C PRO A 161 4.23 -7.52 15.74
N ASN A 162 4.98 -7.29 14.69
CA ASN A 162 4.60 -7.75 13.35
C ASN A 162 5.77 -8.41 12.64
N LEU A 163 5.45 -9.39 11.80
CA LEU A 163 6.36 -10.05 10.89
C LEU A 163 5.76 -10.02 9.49
N GLY A 164 6.62 -9.92 8.48
CA GLY A 164 6.23 -9.98 7.08
C GLY A 164 7.23 -10.73 6.24
N ILE A 165 6.78 -11.22 5.10
CA ILE A 165 7.60 -11.92 4.12
C ILE A 165 7.30 -11.42 2.72
N GLY A 166 8.27 -11.61 1.83
CA GLY A 166 8.09 -11.31 0.42
C GLY A 166 9.04 -12.07 -0.48
N ALA A 167 8.70 -12.08 -1.75
CA ALA A 167 9.58 -12.47 -2.83
C ALA A 167 9.45 -11.44 -3.97
N PHE A 168 10.57 -11.15 -4.63
CA PHE A 168 10.62 -10.16 -5.69
C PHE A 168 11.56 -10.65 -6.79
N PHE A 169 10.99 -10.86 -7.97
CA PHE A 169 11.71 -11.27 -9.17
C PHE A 169 11.86 -10.08 -10.10
N PHE A 170 13.06 -9.79 -10.57
CA PHE A 170 13.29 -8.61 -11.35
C PHE A 170 14.45 -8.71 -12.34
N THR A 171 14.33 -7.92 -13.39
CA THR A 171 15.35 -7.66 -14.40
C THR A 171 15.48 -6.14 -14.58
N ASP A 172 16.23 -5.72 -15.58
CA ASP A 172 16.30 -4.29 -15.94
C ASP A 172 14.99 -3.75 -16.51
N ASN A 173 14.14 -4.61 -17.08
CA ASN A 173 12.94 -4.18 -17.80
C ASN A 173 11.61 -4.61 -17.15
N TYR A 174 11.58 -5.60 -16.28
CA TYR A 174 10.34 -6.04 -15.65
C TYR A 174 10.56 -6.58 -14.24
N TYR A 175 9.48 -6.59 -13.49
CA TYR A 175 9.45 -7.17 -12.15
C TYR A 175 8.13 -7.87 -11.87
N LEU A 176 8.18 -8.83 -10.95
CA LEU A 176 7.04 -9.46 -10.31
C LEU A 176 7.32 -9.57 -8.82
N GLY A 177 6.35 -9.23 -8.00
CA GLY A 177 6.46 -9.28 -6.55
C GLY A 177 5.27 -9.98 -5.91
N VAL A 178 5.51 -10.73 -4.85
CA VAL A 178 4.48 -11.25 -3.96
C VAL A 178 4.91 -11.00 -2.53
N SER A 179 3.97 -10.54 -1.69
CA SER A 179 4.27 -10.24 -0.29
C SER A 179 3.08 -10.35 0.63
N ALA A 180 3.38 -10.54 1.90
CA ALA A 180 2.50 -10.38 3.04
C ALA A 180 3.27 -9.57 4.11
N PRO A 181 3.24 -8.22 4.05
CA PRO A 181 4.05 -7.36 4.93
C PRO A 181 3.60 -7.39 6.38
N ASN A 182 2.31 -7.73 6.63
CA ASN A 182 1.69 -7.80 7.94
C ASN A 182 1.06 -9.17 8.13
N MET A 183 1.79 -10.13 8.70
CA MET A 183 1.35 -11.52 8.85
C MET A 183 0.71 -11.83 10.19
N LEU A 184 1.02 -11.06 11.22
CA LEU A 184 0.45 -11.30 12.54
C LEU A 184 -0.89 -10.57 12.64
N SER A 185 -1.98 -11.35 12.62
CA SER A 185 -3.33 -10.80 12.84
C SER A 185 -3.47 -10.28 14.26
N THR A 186 -3.86 -9.03 14.40
CA THR A 186 -4.03 -8.35 15.68
C THR A 186 -5.50 -8.23 16.03
N LYS A 187 -5.84 -8.46 17.29
CA LYS A 187 -7.18 -8.20 17.81
C LYS A 187 -7.14 -6.89 18.60
N HIS A 188 -7.77 -5.87 18.07
CA HIS A 188 -7.72 -4.52 18.65
C HIS A 188 -8.71 -4.29 19.80
N LEU A 189 -9.83 -5.02 19.81
CA LEU A 189 -10.91 -4.89 20.80
C LEU A 189 -11.21 -6.25 21.43
N GLU A 190 -10.49 -6.59 22.47
CA GLU A 190 -10.77 -7.76 23.30
C GLU A 190 -11.16 -7.28 24.70
N ASN A 191 -12.43 -7.47 25.07
CA ASN A 191 -12.88 -7.13 26.42
C ASN A 191 -12.97 -8.41 27.25
N GLU A 192 -12.29 -8.45 28.40
CA GLU A 192 -12.25 -9.61 29.31
C GLU A 192 -13.63 -9.94 29.91
N ASN A 193 -14.61 -9.06 29.79
CA ASN A 193 -15.97 -9.21 30.35
C ASN A 193 -17.03 -9.73 29.36
N GLY A 194 -16.65 -10.49 28.34
CA GLY A 194 -17.59 -11.26 27.49
C GLY A 194 -18.06 -10.57 26.22
N ILE A 195 -17.53 -9.41 25.86
CA ILE A 195 -17.74 -8.80 24.56
C ILE A 195 -16.70 -9.37 23.59
N LYS A 196 -17.16 -9.98 22.49
CA LYS A 196 -16.29 -10.53 21.44
C LYS A 196 -15.47 -9.40 20.81
N ALA A 197 -14.17 -9.65 20.59
CA ALA A 197 -13.29 -8.78 19.81
C ALA A 197 -13.97 -8.36 18.51
N THR A 198 -14.18 -7.06 18.30
CA THR A 198 -14.88 -6.50 17.14
C THR A 198 -13.93 -6.02 16.06
N GLY A 199 -12.62 -5.90 16.34
CA GLY A 199 -11.60 -5.50 15.37
C GLY A 199 -10.54 -6.60 15.24
N VAL A 200 -10.62 -7.40 14.18
CA VAL A 200 -9.56 -8.35 13.81
C VAL A 200 -8.96 -7.89 12.50
N GLU A 201 -7.68 -7.59 12.53
CA GLU A 201 -6.93 -7.29 11.32
C GLU A 201 -6.56 -8.60 10.62
N ASN A 202 -6.87 -8.68 9.33
CA ASN A 202 -6.55 -9.82 8.50
C ASN A 202 -5.27 -9.59 7.70
N VAL A 203 -4.55 -10.67 7.41
CA VAL A 203 -3.35 -10.62 6.56
C VAL A 203 -3.71 -10.15 5.16
N HIS A 204 -2.99 -9.12 4.68
CA HIS A 204 -3.05 -8.64 3.31
C HIS A 204 -1.97 -9.30 2.47
N TYR A 205 -2.37 -9.83 1.32
CA TYR A 205 -1.46 -10.39 0.32
C TYR A 205 -1.41 -9.42 -0.86
N PHE A 206 -0.19 -9.08 -1.27
CA PHE A 206 0.05 -8.23 -2.43
C PHE A 206 0.70 -9.03 -3.54
N PHE A 207 0.24 -8.78 -4.76
CA PHE A 207 0.85 -9.27 -5.97
C PHE A 207 1.07 -8.08 -6.91
N THR A 208 2.32 -7.80 -7.27
CA THR A 208 2.71 -6.62 -8.05
C THR A 208 3.48 -7.03 -9.29
N GLY A 209 3.39 -6.23 -10.34
CA GLY A 209 4.20 -6.43 -11.52
C GLY A 209 4.21 -5.21 -12.42
N GLY A 210 5.24 -5.11 -13.22
CA GLY A 210 5.39 -4.03 -14.20
C GLY A 210 6.42 -4.37 -15.27
N TYR A 211 6.30 -3.70 -16.40
CA TYR A 211 7.22 -3.83 -17.51
C TYR A 211 7.55 -2.45 -18.08
N VAL A 212 8.80 -2.21 -18.41
CA VAL A 212 9.26 -0.99 -19.07
C VAL A 212 9.55 -1.28 -20.52
N PHE A 213 8.81 -0.60 -21.39
CA PHE A 213 9.03 -0.59 -22.84
C PHE A 213 9.85 0.65 -23.20
N ASP A 214 11.03 0.47 -23.76
CA ASP A 214 11.77 1.54 -24.42
C ASP A 214 11.16 1.79 -25.79
N ILE A 215 10.39 2.88 -25.92
CA ILE A 215 9.73 3.25 -27.18
C ILE A 215 10.76 3.91 -28.11
N ASP A 216 11.54 4.83 -27.57
CA ASP A 216 12.68 5.45 -28.24
C ASP A 216 13.73 5.92 -27.19
N SER A 217 14.76 6.64 -27.61
CA SER A 217 15.82 7.13 -26.73
C SER A 217 15.36 8.15 -25.67
N LYS A 218 14.14 8.67 -25.79
CA LYS A 218 13.58 9.72 -24.92
C LYS A 218 12.27 9.33 -24.24
N LEU A 219 11.65 8.27 -24.72
CA LEU A 219 10.31 7.89 -24.31
C LEU A 219 10.29 6.44 -23.83
N LYS A 220 9.86 6.24 -22.58
CA LYS A 220 9.62 4.91 -22.00
C LYS A 220 8.17 4.81 -21.53
N LEU A 221 7.57 3.63 -21.68
CA LEU A 221 6.21 3.33 -21.21
C LEU A 221 6.28 2.21 -20.15
N LYS A 222 5.68 2.43 -18.98
CA LYS A 222 5.60 1.43 -17.91
C LYS A 222 4.15 1.13 -17.54
N PRO A 223 3.50 0.12 -18.11
CA PRO A 223 2.35 -0.51 -17.50
C PRO A 223 2.77 -1.25 -16.24
N ALA A 224 1.94 -1.14 -15.19
CA ALA A 224 2.13 -1.85 -13.95
C ALA A 224 0.78 -2.20 -13.32
N PHE A 225 0.79 -3.16 -12.42
CA PHE A 225 -0.39 -3.51 -11.66
C PHE A 225 -0.03 -3.88 -10.21
N MET A 226 -1.01 -3.71 -9.33
CA MET A 226 -1.00 -4.23 -7.97
C MET A 226 -2.35 -4.88 -7.67
N ALA A 227 -2.35 -6.16 -7.34
CA ALA A 227 -3.50 -6.86 -6.82
C ALA A 227 -3.33 -7.05 -5.31
N ARG A 228 -4.37 -6.75 -4.54
CA ARG A 228 -4.41 -6.91 -3.09
C ARG A 228 -5.57 -7.80 -2.70
N SER A 229 -5.28 -8.82 -1.91
CA SER A 229 -6.26 -9.77 -1.39
C SER A 229 -6.23 -9.79 0.13
N VAL A 230 -7.39 -9.69 0.75
CA VAL A 230 -7.58 -9.83 2.19
C VAL A 230 -8.82 -10.67 2.47
N LYS A 231 -8.79 -11.48 3.52
CA LYS A 231 -9.93 -12.33 3.89
C LYS A 231 -11.14 -11.46 4.24
N GLY A 232 -12.26 -11.70 3.57
CA GLY A 232 -13.53 -11.01 3.84
C GLY A 232 -13.77 -9.75 3.02
N ALA A 233 -12.86 -9.38 2.10
CA ALA A 233 -13.06 -8.29 1.15
C ALA A 233 -12.87 -8.76 -0.30
N PRO A 234 -13.48 -8.08 -1.29
CA PRO A 234 -13.21 -8.32 -2.70
C PRO A 234 -11.73 -8.08 -3.04
N LEU A 235 -11.26 -8.71 -4.11
CA LEU A 235 -9.95 -8.42 -4.68
C LEU A 235 -9.87 -6.97 -5.14
N ALA A 236 -8.93 -6.20 -4.60
CA ALA A 236 -8.60 -4.88 -5.10
C ALA A 236 -7.53 -5.00 -6.18
N LEU A 237 -7.75 -4.34 -7.31
CA LEU A 237 -6.83 -4.34 -8.45
C LEU A 237 -6.59 -2.90 -8.91
N ASP A 238 -5.34 -2.49 -8.85
CA ASP A 238 -4.84 -1.22 -9.38
C ASP A 238 -4.06 -1.51 -10.67
N ILE A 239 -4.37 -0.80 -11.74
CA ILE A 239 -3.65 -0.86 -13.02
C ILE A 239 -3.18 0.56 -13.33
N THR A 240 -1.92 0.71 -13.70
CA THR A 240 -1.33 2.00 -14.05
C THR A 240 -0.59 1.90 -15.38
N ALA A 241 -0.51 3.03 -16.08
CA ALA A 241 0.33 3.18 -17.27
C ALA A 241 1.02 4.55 -17.19
N ASN A 242 2.32 4.53 -17.08
CA ASN A 242 3.16 5.72 -16.92
C ASN A 242 4.07 5.88 -18.13
N VAL A 243 4.25 7.12 -18.55
CA VAL A 243 5.17 7.51 -19.64
C VAL A 243 6.25 8.39 -19.07
N LEU A 244 7.51 8.00 -19.22
CA LEU A 244 8.69 8.80 -18.88
C LEU A 244 9.23 9.50 -20.13
N ILE A 245 9.43 10.79 -20.01
CA ILE A 245 9.86 11.68 -21.10
C ILE A 245 11.21 12.30 -20.74
N ASN A 246 12.21 12.07 -21.60
CA ASN A 246 13.59 12.60 -21.45
C ASN A 246 14.20 12.27 -20.06
N GLU A 247 13.82 11.14 -19.45
CA GLU A 247 14.26 10.69 -18.13
C GLU A 247 13.97 11.68 -16.98
N LYS A 248 13.12 12.70 -17.20
CA LYS A 248 12.83 13.77 -16.26
C LYS A 248 11.36 13.88 -15.88
N LEU A 249 10.49 13.91 -16.86
CA LEU A 249 9.06 14.08 -16.64
C LEU A 249 8.37 12.73 -16.79
N GLU A 250 7.62 12.31 -15.79
CA GLU A 250 6.74 11.17 -15.87
C GLU A 250 5.30 11.63 -15.73
N ALA A 251 4.43 11.13 -16.58
CA ALA A 251 2.99 11.31 -16.49
C ALA A 251 2.31 9.95 -16.62
N GLY A 252 1.25 9.73 -15.85
CA GLY A 252 0.56 8.45 -15.86
C GLY A 252 -0.91 8.56 -15.53
N LEU A 253 -1.61 7.51 -15.89
CA LEU A 253 -3.00 7.26 -15.53
C LEU A 253 -3.11 5.94 -14.80
N GLY A 254 -4.02 5.88 -13.84
CA GLY A 254 -4.33 4.69 -13.08
C GLY A 254 -5.82 4.43 -13.01
N TYR A 255 -6.18 3.20 -12.80
CA TYR A 255 -7.54 2.78 -12.51
C TYR A 255 -7.54 1.73 -11.39
N ARG A 256 -8.21 2.05 -10.32
CA ARG A 256 -8.51 1.11 -9.23
C ARG A 256 -9.91 0.57 -9.46
N LEU A 257 -9.99 -0.73 -9.69
CA LEU A 257 -11.22 -1.40 -10.08
C LEU A 257 -12.35 -1.15 -9.08
N GLY A 258 -13.40 -0.46 -9.54
CA GLY A 258 -14.60 -0.16 -8.74
C GLY A 258 -14.40 0.92 -7.65
N ASP A 259 -13.28 1.65 -7.66
CA ASP A 259 -12.98 2.63 -6.61
C ASP A 259 -12.59 4.01 -7.16
N ALA A 260 -11.53 4.11 -7.97
CA ALA A 260 -11.01 5.40 -8.40
C ALA A 260 -10.34 5.38 -9.79
N MET A 261 -10.33 6.54 -10.44
CA MET A 261 -9.45 6.86 -11.56
C MET A 261 -8.37 7.82 -11.07
N SER A 262 -7.13 7.57 -11.46
CA SER A 262 -5.98 8.33 -10.99
C SER A 262 -5.25 9.01 -12.12
N ALA A 263 -4.74 10.21 -11.85
CA ALA A 263 -3.75 10.88 -12.68
C ALA A 263 -2.52 11.17 -11.84
N LEU A 264 -1.33 10.95 -12.39
CA LEU A 264 -0.08 11.21 -11.70
C LEU A 264 0.90 11.97 -12.57
N VAL A 265 1.71 12.78 -11.93
CA VAL A 265 2.82 13.50 -12.55
C VAL A 265 4.02 13.52 -11.60
N ASN A 266 5.17 13.15 -12.11
CA ASN A 266 6.40 13.09 -11.35
C ASN A 266 7.48 13.84 -12.11
N PHE A 267 8.33 14.51 -11.39
CA PHE A 267 9.41 15.29 -11.96
C PHE A 267 10.72 14.99 -11.26
N ARG A 268 11.74 14.64 -12.02
CA ARG A 268 13.10 14.46 -11.56
C ARG A 268 13.82 15.81 -11.58
N VAL A 269 13.88 16.44 -10.41
CA VAL A 269 14.44 17.80 -10.21
C VAL A 269 15.94 17.81 -10.43
N THR A 270 16.62 16.81 -9.85
CA THR A 270 18.04 16.49 -10.06
C THR A 270 18.19 15.01 -10.38
N PRO A 271 19.37 14.49 -10.74
CA PRO A 271 19.58 13.05 -10.87
C PRO A 271 19.21 12.26 -9.62
N ASP A 272 19.25 12.89 -8.45
CA ASP A 272 19.06 12.26 -7.16
C ASP A 272 17.71 12.59 -6.50
N LEU A 273 17.03 13.65 -6.94
CA LEU A 273 15.79 14.13 -6.34
C LEU A 273 14.62 14.01 -7.30
N ARG A 274 13.60 13.25 -6.90
CA ARG A 274 12.31 13.13 -7.58
C ARG A 274 11.18 13.60 -6.67
N ILE A 275 10.24 14.34 -7.23
CA ILE A 275 9.01 14.77 -6.56
C ILE A 275 7.84 14.32 -7.42
N GLY A 276 6.80 13.80 -6.79
CA GLY A 276 5.59 13.36 -7.49
C GLY A 276 4.31 13.77 -6.80
N TYR A 277 3.27 13.86 -7.60
CA TYR A 277 1.92 14.14 -7.17
C TYR A 277 0.95 13.24 -7.91
N ALA A 278 -0.05 12.72 -7.19
CA ALA A 278 -1.17 12.02 -7.78
C ALA A 278 -2.49 12.52 -7.21
N TYR A 279 -3.50 12.45 -8.05
CA TYR A 279 -4.89 12.74 -7.71
C TYR A 279 -5.76 11.55 -8.08
N ASP A 280 -6.60 11.09 -7.13
CA ASP A 280 -7.59 10.05 -7.36
C ASP A 280 -8.99 10.68 -7.39
N TYR A 281 -9.68 10.50 -8.49
CA TYR A 281 -11.10 10.78 -8.61
C TYR A 281 -11.91 9.55 -8.20
N THR A 282 -12.71 9.66 -7.15
CA THR A 282 -13.55 8.56 -6.64
C THR A 282 -14.68 8.26 -7.61
N THR A 283 -14.81 7.01 -8.07
CA THR A 283 -15.78 6.59 -9.10
C THR A 283 -16.98 5.81 -8.54
N ASN A 284 -16.95 5.44 -7.28
CA ASN A 284 -18.08 4.81 -6.58
C ASN A 284 -18.99 5.87 -5.91
N ASN A 285 -20.05 5.42 -5.23
CA ASN A 285 -21.03 6.30 -4.58
C ASN A 285 -20.42 7.23 -3.52
N LEU A 286 -19.23 6.95 -3.01
CA LEU A 286 -18.54 7.83 -2.07
C LEU A 286 -18.05 9.12 -2.76
N GLY A 287 -17.90 9.11 -4.09
CA GLY A 287 -17.50 10.27 -4.89
C GLY A 287 -18.47 11.47 -4.79
N ASP A 288 -19.73 11.22 -4.47
CA ASP A 288 -20.73 12.28 -4.27
C ASP A 288 -20.46 13.11 -2.99
N PHE A 289 -19.63 12.60 -2.08
CA PHE A 289 -19.38 13.19 -0.75
C PHE A 289 -17.95 13.68 -0.54
N ASN A 290 -17.06 13.52 -1.52
CA ASN A 290 -15.67 13.93 -1.41
C ASN A 290 -15.14 14.57 -2.70
N SER A 291 -14.03 15.29 -2.58
CA SER A 291 -13.35 15.95 -3.69
C SER A 291 -12.15 15.14 -4.22
N GLY A 292 -12.14 13.83 -3.97
CA GLY A 292 -11.05 12.92 -4.37
C GLY A 292 -9.97 12.80 -3.30
N SER A 293 -8.86 12.15 -3.68
CA SER A 293 -7.72 11.94 -2.80
C SER A 293 -6.45 12.52 -3.43
N HIS A 294 -5.55 13.03 -2.59
CA HIS A 294 -4.30 13.63 -3.03
C HIS A 294 -3.13 12.87 -2.42
N GLU A 295 -2.09 12.68 -3.21
CA GLU A 295 -0.87 12.01 -2.79
C GLU A 295 0.35 12.75 -3.32
N ILE A 296 1.30 13.03 -2.44
CA ILE A 296 2.58 13.64 -2.78
C ILE A 296 3.70 12.73 -2.30
N PHE A 297 4.75 12.58 -3.09
CA PHE A 297 5.97 11.91 -2.65
C PHE A 297 7.21 12.73 -2.97
N ILE A 298 8.27 12.41 -2.22
CA ILE A 298 9.63 12.84 -2.45
C ILE A 298 10.55 11.63 -2.32
N LEU A 299 11.42 11.45 -3.31
CA LEU A 299 12.47 10.42 -3.28
C LEU A 299 13.82 11.11 -3.44
N PHE A 300 14.78 10.65 -2.65
CA PHE A 300 16.14 11.14 -2.67
C PHE A 300 17.14 9.98 -2.59
N ASP A 301 18.00 9.89 -3.60
CA ASP A 301 19.08 8.92 -3.67
C ASP A 301 20.37 9.56 -3.20
N VAL A 302 20.99 8.98 -2.17
CA VAL A 302 22.29 9.40 -1.67
C VAL A 302 23.35 8.46 -2.21
N ASP A 303 24.20 8.96 -3.09
CA ASP A 303 25.38 8.22 -3.56
C ASP A 303 26.47 8.25 -2.49
N LEU A 304 26.61 7.15 -1.75
CA LEU A 304 27.54 7.04 -0.63
C LEU A 304 29.01 6.95 -1.07
N PHE A 305 29.28 6.54 -2.30
CA PHE A 305 30.63 6.27 -2.79
C PHE A 305 31.01 7.02 -4.07
N GLY A 306 30.08 7.80 -4.63
CA GLY A 306 30.31 8.54 -5.88
C GLY A 306 30.33 7.66 -7.13
N PHE A 307 29.61 6.55 -7.12
CA PHE A 307 29.54 5.60 -8.24
C PHE A 307 28.46 5.93 -9.26
N LYS A 308 27.49 6.74 -8.89
CA LYS A 308 26.34 7.07 -9.73
C LYS A 308 26.75 8.00 -10.88
N ASN A 309 26.72 7.51 -12.10
CA ASN A 309 26.93 8.29 -13.31
C ASN A 309 25.59 8.47 -14.05
N GLY A 310 24.93 9.62 -13.82
CA GLY A 310 23.70 9.97 -14.52
C GLY A 310 22.43 9.50 -13.85
N TYR A 311 21.39 9.32 -14.66
CA TYR A 311 20.08 8.87 -14.18
C TYR A 311 20.07 7.35 -13.96
N ASP A 312 19.27 6.97 -12.99
CA ASP A 312 19.04 5.59 -12.62
C ASP A 312 18.46 4.77 -13.79
N ARG A 313 19.00 3.57 -14.00
CA ARG A 313 18.62 2.67 -15.10
C ARG A 313 17.63 1.59 -14.66
N SER A 314 17.33 1.49 -13.37
CA SER A 314 16.42 0.47 -12.88
C SER A 314 14.97 0.74 -13.33
N PRO A 315 14.25 -0.25 -13.87
CA PRO A 315 12.84 -0.10 -14.26
C PRO A 315 11.92 0.22 -13.08
N ARG A 316 12.42 0.10 -11.87
CA ARG A 316 11.70 0.40 -10.63
C ARG A 316 11.59 1.89 -10.35
N PHE A 317 12.51 2.68 -10.89
CA PHE A 317 12.60 4.13 -10.67
C PHE A 317 12.10 4.97 -11.85
N PHE A 318 11.64 4.31 -12.87
CA PHE A 318 10.85 4.98 -13.90
C PHE A 318 9.48 4.69 -13.74
#